data_1cdd65c97eb9f9b2f29c9d6cf096d03a
#
_entry.id   1cdd65c97eb9f9b2f29c9d6cf096d03a
#
_cell.length_a   1.000
_cell.length_b   1.000
_cell.length_c   1.000
_cell.angle_alpha   90.00
_cell.angle_beta   90.00
_cell.angle_gamma   90.00
#
_symmetry.space_group_name_H-M   'P 1'
#
loop_
_entity.id
_entity.type
_entity.pdbx_description
1 polymer ?
#
loop_
_entity_poly.entity_id
_entity_poly.type
_entity_poly.pdbx_seq_one_letter_code
_entity_poly.pdbx_strand_id
1 'polypeptide(L)'
;SDNAATAQVFGIDVTDWRPGSQQTIDAAAFGYPLASLRELKPGRYRVQAMLNRYETFKRSDGHTVLLPPDRGEGQQMNSKPGNLYSEPATVTITSTSRIQLELTEEIPALPDPATLQTKYVKYVRIKSERLTGFWGTDIYLAAWVLLPEGFDTHPEARYPLMINHGHFPATLGGWRETPPDPDLKPDYSARFSLAGYNRIQQELAHDFYKSWTGPGFPRALLIAIQH
;
A
#
# COMPACT_ATOMS: atom_id res chain seq x y z
N SER A 1 -6.26 -10.64 4.47
CA SER A 1 -5.70 -11.80 5.17
C SER A 1 -6.12 -13.06 4.44
N ASP A 2 -5.21 -13.99 4.23
CA ASP A 2 -5.36 -15.15 3.35
C ASP A 2 -5.69 -16.43 4.13
N ASN A 3 -6.31 -16.32 5.27
CA ASN A 3 -6.69 -17.46 6.09
C ASN A 3 -8.23 -17.62 6.15
N ALA A 4 -8.68 -18.78 6.60
CA ALA A 4 -10.11 -19.12 6.71
C ALA A 4 -10.91 -18.18 7.64
N ALA A 5 -10.25 -17.35 8.44
CA ALA A 5 -10.88 -16.34 9.30
C ALA A 5 -10.99 -14.95 8.61
N THR A 6 -10.63 -14.82 7.33
CA THR A 6 -10.80 -13.58 6.58
C THR A 6 -12.28 -13.25 6.40
N ALA A 7 -12.56 -11.96 6.17
CA ALA A 7 -13.92 -11.54 5.79
C ALA A 7 -14.33 -12.19 4.46
N GLN A 8 -15.61 -12.52 4.33
CA GLN A 8 -16.17 -13.02 3.08
C GLN A 8 -16.05 -11.97 1.99
N VAL A 9 -15.54 -12.37 0.83
CA VAL A 9 -15.44 -11.55 -0.38
C VAL A 9 -16.20 -12.23 -1.51
N PHE A 10 -16.92 -11.46 -2.32
CA PHE A 10 -17.49 -11.88 -3.61
C PHE A 10 -17.06 -10.88 -4.67
N GLY A 11 -16.68 -11.35 -5.84
CA GLY A 11 -16.18 -10.50 -6.91
C GLY A 11 -16.62 -10.93 -8.28
N ILE A 12 -16.69 -9.96 -9.17
CA ILE A 12 -16.89 -10.13 -10.62
C ILE A 12 -15.89 -9.26 -11.35
N ASP A 13 -15.46 -9.68 -12.52
CA ASP A 13 -14.73 -8.82 -13.44
C ASP A 13 -15.72 -7.92 -14.20
N VAL A 14 -15.34 -6.64 -14.33
CA VAL A 14 -16.13 -5.66 -15.08
C VAL A 14 -15.24 -4.98 -16.11
N THR A 15 -15.78 -4.79 -17.32
CA THR A 15 -15.12 -4.07 -18.41
C THR A 15 -15.93 -2.83 -18.78
N ASP A 16 -15.23 -1.77 -19.16
CA ASP A 16 -15.84 -0.51 -19.63
C ASP A 16 -16.92 0.08 -18.69
N TRP A 17 -16.75 -0.16 -17.39
CA TRP A 17 -17.70 0.34 -16.41
C TRP A 17 -17.57 1.86 -16.26
N ARG A 18 -18.69 2.56 -16.49
CA ARG A 18 -18.74 4.02 -16.53
C ARG A 18 -19.44 4.59 -15.30
N PRO A 19 -19.13 5.83 -14.91
CA PRO A 19 -19.89 6.51 -13.86
C PRO A 19 -21.40 6.48 -14.16
N GLY A 20 -22.20 6.20 -13.12
CA GLY A 20 -23.66 6.08 -13.19
C GLY A 20 -24.18 4.72 -13.70
N SER A 21 -23.31 3.81 -14.14
CA SER A 21 -23.74 2.44 -14.49
C SER A 21 -23.78 1.54 -13.26
N GLN A 22 -24.55 0.46 -13.34
CA GLN A 22 -24.75 -0.51 -12.27
C GLN A 22 -24.21 -1.88 -12.68
N GLN A 23 -23.68 -2.59 -11.71
CA GLN A 23 -23.28 -4.00 -11.84
C GLN A 23 -23.94 -4.80 -10.73
N THR A 24 -24.30 -6.04 -11.03
CA THR A 24 -24.91 -6.93 -10.05
C THR A 24 -23.96 -8.08 -9.70
N ILE A 25 -23.64 -8.19 -8.42
CA ILE A 25 -22.96 -9.35 -7.87
C ILE A 25 -24.03 -10.35 -7.43
N ASP A 26 -24.14 -11.44 -8.12
CA ASP A 26 -25.12 -12.49 -7.88
C ASP A 26 -24.49 -13.84 -7.53
N ALA A 27 -25.27 -14.90 -7.57
CA ALA A 27 -24.82 -16.23 -7.21
C ALA A 27 -23.75 -16.85 -8.17
N ALA A 28 -23.52 -16.21 -9.32
CA ALA A 28 -22.46 -16.60 -10.25
C ALA A 28 -21.12 -15.92 -9.95
N ALA A 29 -21.10 -14.95 -9.04
CA ALA A 29 -19.87 -14.28 -8.62
C ALA A 29 -18.91 -15.27 -7.93
N PHE A 30 -17.60 -15.07 -8.17
CA PHE A 30 -16.58 -15.79 -7.44
C PHE A 30 -16.57 -15.35 -5.98
N GLY A 31 -16.45 -16.30 -5.05
CA GLY A 31 -16.42 -16.01 -3.62
C GLY A 31 -15.31 -16.73 -2.86
N TYR A 32 -14.88 -16.15 -1.74
CA TYR A 32 -13.96 -16.76 -0.79
C TYR A 32 -14.18 -16.16 0.62
N PRO A 33 -14.18 -16.97 1.71
CA PRO A 33 -14.06 -18.43 1.77
C PRO A 33 -15.31 -19.22 1.29
N LEU A 34 -16.53 -18.63 1.33
CA LEU A 34 -17.69 -19.25 0.69
C LEU A 34 -17.60 -19.02 -0.83
N ALA A 35 -17.77 -20.08 -1.60
CA ALA A 35 -17.64 -20.03 -3.05
C ALA A 35 -18.79 -19.28 -3.73
N SER A 36 -19.99 -19.26 -3.14
CA SER A 36 -21.15 -18.63 -3.72
C SER A 36 -21.99 -17.85 -2.69
N LEU A 37 -22.62 -16.76 -3.14
CA LEU A 37 -23.63 -16.03 -2.36
C LEU A 37 -24.78 -16.91 -1.87
N ARG A 38 -25.06 -18.03 -2.54
CA ARG A 38 -26.08 -19.00 -2.11
C ARG A 38 -25.76 -19.70 -0.78
N GLU A 39 -24.47 -19.76 -0.43
CA GLU A 39 -24.00 -20.37 0.81
C GLU A 39 -24.04 -19.40 2.00
N LEU A 40 -24.26 -18.11 1.71
CA LEU A 40 -24.35 -17.09 2.75
C LEU A 40 -25.60 -17.29 3.59
N LYS A 41 -25.43 -17.47 4.86
CA LYS A 41 -26.56 -17.69 5.79
C LYS A 41 -27.36 -16.39 5.96
N PRO A 42 -28.70 -16.47 6.09
CA PRO A 42 -29.47 -15.30 6.49
C PRO A 42 -28.97 -14.71 7.81
N GLY A 43 -28.90 -13.39 7.90
CA GLY A 43 -28.38 -12.72 9.09
C GLY A 43 -28.06 -11.25 8.89
N ARG A 44 -27.54 -10.64 9.92
CA ARG A 44 -27.08 -9.24 9.90
C ARG A 44 -25.61 -9.18 9.53
N TYR A 45 -25.30 -8.39 8.52
CA TYR A 45 -23.94 -8.24 7.98
C TYR A 45 -23.54 -6.77 7.88
N ARG A 46 -22.26 -6.50 7.96
CA ARG A 46 -21.66 -5.25 7.52
C ARG A 46 -21.03 -5.50 6.16
N VAL A 47 -21.51 -4.80 5.14
CA VAL A 47 -21.09 -4.98 3.74
C VAL A 47 -20.48 -3.70 3.20
N GLN A 48 -19.53 -3.85 2.29
CA GLN A 48 -18.88 -2.76 1.58
C GLN A 48 -18.57 -3.24 0.16
N ALA A 49 -18.74 -2.37 -0.82
CA ALA A 49 -18.32 -2.61 -2.20
C ALA A 49 -17.01 -1.90 -2.48
N MET A 50 -16.21 -2.49 -3.38
CA MET A 50 -14.95 -1.92 -3.83
C MET A 50 -14.75 -2.20 -5.32
N LEU A 51 -14.24 -1.23 -6.05
CA LEU A 51 -13.74 -1.38 -7.42
C LEU A 51 -12.22 -1.32 -7.42
N ASN A 52 -11.59 -2.44 -7.74
CA ASN A 52 -10.15 -2.49 -7.96
C ASN A 52 -9.87 -2.19 -9.43
N ARG A 53 -9.26 -1.04 -9.71
CA ARG A 53 -8.95 -0.58 -11.06
C ARG A 53 -7.71 -1.27 -11.61
N TYR A 54 -7.82 -1.73 -12.87
CA TYR A 54 -6.73 -2.34 -13.62
C TYR A 54 -6.30 -1.43 -14.76
N GLU A 55 -5.04 -1.52 -15.15
CA GLU A 55 -4.47 -0.86 -16.32
C GLU A 55 -4.05 -1.91 -17.35
N THR A 56 -4.08 -1.52 -18.61
CA THR A 56 -3.67 -2.39 -19.72
C THR A 56 -2.20 -2.12 -20.05
N PHE A 57 -1.39 -3.17 -19.99
CA PHE A 57 0.02 -3.14 -20.34
C PHE A 57 0.26 -3.96 -21.62
N LYS A 58 0.87 -3.32 -22.62
CA LYS A 58 1.27 -3.97 -23.88
C LYS A 58 2.77 -4.24 -23.82
N ARG A 59 3.11 -5.48 -23.50
CA ARG A 59 4.49 -5.90 -23.31
C ARG A 59 5.20 -6.10 -24.65
N SER A 60 6.52 -5.89 -24.67
CA SER A 60 7.35 -6.07 -25.87
C SER A 60 7.45 -7.52 -26.36
N ASP A 61 7.08 -8.51 -25.52
CA ASP A 61 6.98 -9.92 -25.91
C ASP A 61 5.66 -10.26 -26.63
N GLY A 62 4.84 -9.24 -26.95
CA GLY A 62 3.58 -9.39 -27.69
C GLY A 62 2.36 -9.66 -26.81
N HIS A 63 2.53 -9.85 -25.50
CA HIS A 63 1.40 -10.05 -24.59
C HIS A 63 0.76 -8.73 -24.16
N THR A 64 -0.56 -8.77 -24.05
CA THR A 64 -1.33 -7.70 -23.39
C THR A 64 -1.87 -8.24 -22.08
N VAL A 65 -1.58 -7.57 -20.99
CA VAL A 65 -2.00 -7.95 -19.64
C VAL A 65 -2.77 -6.84 -18.97
N LEU A 66 -3.75 -7.22 -18.14
CA LEU A 66 -4.51 -6.33 -17.28
C LEU A 66 -4.02 -6.56 -15.85
N LEU A 67 -3.46 -5.54 -15.24
CA LEU A 67 -2.90 -5.62 -13.89
C LEU A 67 -3.28 -4.39 -13.07
N PRO A 68 -3.47 -4.54 -11.76
CA PRO A 68 -3.50 -3.38 -10.88
C PRO A 68 -2.08 -2.79 -10.86
N PRO A 69 -1.88 -1.53 -11.28
CA PRO A 69 -0.56 -0.93 -11.22
C PRO A 69 -0.11 -0.79 -9.77
N ASP A 70 1.17 -1.06 -9.52
CA ASP A 70 1.83 -0.80 -8.26
C ASP A 70 2.72 0.44 -8.41
N ARG A 71 2.56 1.41 -7.52
CA ARG A 71 3.37 2.65 -7.48
C ARG A 71 4.05 2.84 -6.13
N GLY A 72 4.18 1.73 -5.32
CA GLY A 72 4.76 1.70 -3.99
C GLY A 72 3.78 1.36 -2.86
N GLU A 73 2.52 1.09 -3.18
CA GLU A 73 1.50 0.68 -2.21
C GLU A 73 1.35 -0.83 -2.04
N GLY A 74 2.07 -1.64 -2.85
CA GLY A 74 2.09 -3.10 -2.77
C GLY A 74 0.87 -3.78 -3.36
N GLN A 75 0.15 -3.15 -4.28
CA GLN A 75 -1.03 -3.68 -5.01
C GLN A 75 -2.20 -4.16 -4.14
N GLN A 76 -2.24 -3.78 -2.88
CA GLN A 76 -3.36 -4.12 -2.02
C GLN A 76 -4.59 -3.29 -2.42
N MET A 77 -5.68 -3.96 -2.77
CA MET A 77 -6.88 -3.29 -3.26
C MET A 77 -7.46 -2.26 -2.29
N ASN A 78 -7.28 -2.46 -0.98
CA ASN A 78 -7.79 -1.58 0.08
C ASN A 78 -6.89 -0.39 0.41
N SER A 79 -5.72 -0.29 -0.22
CA SER A 79 -4.77 0.83 -0.05
C SER A 79 -4.33 1.42 -1.39
N LYS A 80 -4.73 0.81 -2.51
CA LYS A 80 -4.32 1.25 -3.85
C LYS A 80 -5.01 2.57 -4.23
N PRO A 81 -4.25 3.64 -4.47
CA PRO A 81 -4.79 4.92 -4.93
C PRO A 81 -5.65 4.81 -6.17
N GLY A 82 -6.76 5.54 -6.18
CA GLY A 82 -7.71 5.55 -7.30
C GLY A 82 -8.73 4.42 -7.28
N ASN A 83 -8.61 3.43 -6.41
CA ASN A 83 -9.67 2.46 -6.21
C ASN A 83 -10.89 3.13 -5.57
N LEU A 84 -12.09 2.74 -6.02
CA LEU A 84 -13.33 3.27 -5.47
C LEU A 84 -13.92 2.32 -4.44
N TYR A 85 -14.60 2.86 -3.45
CA TYR A 85 -15.29 2.07 -2.44
C TYR A 85 -16.57 2.76 -1.96
N SER A 86 -17.48 1.96 -1.39
CA SER A 86 -18.68 2.46 -0.74
C SER A 86 -18.44 2.68 0.74
N GLU A 87 -19.24 3.53 1.37
CA GLU A 87 -19.37 3.47 2.82
C GLU A 87 -19.87 2.09 3.27
N PRO A 88 -19.37 1.57 4.40
CA PRO A 88 -19.86 0.31 4.94
C PRO A 88 -21.30 0.40 5.44
N ALA A 89 -22.19 -0.44 4.90
CA ALA A 89 -23.59 -0.53 5.30
C ALA A 89 -23.89 -1.73 6.18
N THR A 90 -24.70 -1.55 7.21
CA THR A 90 -25.23 -2.68 8.00
C THR A 90 -26.56 -3.11 7.42
N VAL A 91 -26.64 -4.35 6.96
CA VAL A 91 -27.82 -4.88 6.25
C VAL A 91 -28.25 -6.21 6.85
N THR A 92 -29.53 -6.53 6.69
CA THR A 92 -30.06 -7.88 6.98
C THR A 92 -30.22 -8.61 5.66
N ILE A 93 -29.50 -9.73 5.52
CA ILE A 93 -29.53 -10.57 4.33
C ILE A 93 -30.52 -11.72 4.54
N THR A 94 -31.38 -11.92 3.56
CA THR A 94 -32.30 -13.05 3.41
C THR A 94 -32.10 -13.66 2.02
N SER A 95 -32.79 -14.73 1.71
CA SER A 95 -32.76 -15.36 0.37
C SER A 95 -33.24 -14.46 -0.77
N THR A 96 -33.97 -13.39 -0.47
CA THR A 96 -34.54 -12.47 -1.46
C THR A 96 -34.02 -11.04 -1.36
N SER A 97 -33.03 -10.80 -0.50
CA SER A 97 -32.46 -9.47 -0.30
C SER A 97 -31.79 -8.94 -1.56
N ARG A 98 -32.05 -7.67 -1.83
CA ARG A 98 -31.27 -6.86 -2.80
C ARG A 98 -30.65 -5.69 -2.06
N ILE A 99 -29.36 -5.51 -2.19
CA ILE A 99 -28.60 -4.47 -1.51
C ILE A 99 -27.98 -3.61 -2.59
N GLN A 100 -28.21 -2.31 -2.51
CA GLN A 100 -27.55 -1.34 -3.37
C GLN A 100 -26.46 -0.64 -2.57
N LEU A 101 -25.26 -0.58 -3.15
CA LEU A 101 -24.10 0.13 -2.62
C LEU A 101 -23.59 1.06 -3.71
N GLU A 102 -23.22 2.27 -3.33
CA GLU A 102 -22.67 3.26 -4.24
C GLU A 102 -21.18 3.47 -3.94
N LEU A 103 -20.36 3.47 -4.97
CA LEU A 103 -18.93 3.74 -4.87
C LEU A 103 -18.71 5.25 -4.92
N THR A 104 -18.82 5.90 -3.79
CA THR A 104 -18.73 7.35 -3.62
C THR A 104 -17.36 7.83 -3.19
N GLU A 105 -16.56 6.93 -2.60
CA GLU A 105 -15.25 7.25 -2.03
C GLU A 105 -14.15 6.75 -2.95
N GLU A 106 -13.02 7.47 -2.96
CA GLU A 106 -11.81 7.09 -3.68
C GLU A 106 -10.63 7.02 -2.72
N ILE A 107 -9.82 5.98 -2.85
CA ILE A 107 -8.57 5.88 -2.09
C ILE A 107 -7.62 6.98 -2.58
N PRO A 108 -7.17 7.88 -1.67
CA PRO A 108 -6.38 9.04 -2.05
C PRO A 108 -5.01 8.65 -2.60
N ALA A 109 -4.43 9.53 -3.41
CA ALA A 109 -3.06 9.40 -3.87
C ALA A 109 -2.09 9.35 -2.68
N LEU A 110 -0.99 8.60 -2.85
CA LEU A 110 0.10 8.64 -1.88
C LEU A 110 0.68 10.08 -1.80
N PRO A 111 1.20 10.47 -0.64
CA PRO A 111 1.90 11.75 -0.52
C PRO A 111 3.01 11.88 -1.57
N ASP A 112 3.20 13.08 -2.11
CA ASP A 112 4.33 13.34 -2.99
C ASP A 112 5.64 13.07 -2.22
N PRO A 113 6.50 12.16 -2.68
CA PRO A 113 7.78 11.87 -2.04
C PRO A 113 8.64 13.10 -1.81
N ALA A 114 8.51 14.14 -2.62
CA ALA A 114 9.23 15.40 -2.43
C ALA A 114 8.90 16.07 -1.09
N THR A 115 7.67 15.91 -0.60
CA THR A 115 7.22 16.49 0.68
C THR A 115 7.67 15.70 1.91
N LEU A 116 8.14 14.48 1.70
CA LEU A 116 8.59 13.57 2.76
C LEU A 116 10.12 13.58 2.93
N GLN A 117 10.82 14.35 2.12
CA GLN A 117 12.27 14.48 2.24
C GLN A 117 12.65 15.37 3.44
N THR A 118 13.74 15.01 4.08
CA THR A 118 14.33 15.76 5.21
C THR A 118 15.81 16.04 4.96
N LYS A 119 16.54 16.53 5.97
CA LYS A 119 18.00 16.61 5.93
C LYS A 119 18.59 15.23 5.62
N TYR A 120 18.11 14.18 6.25
CA TYR A 120 18.67 12.84 6.18
C TYR A 120 18.02 11.95 5.14
N VAL A 121 16.72 12.09 4.91
CA VAL A 121 15.95 11.24 4.01
C VAL A 121 15.80 11.91 2.65
N LYS A 122 16.27 11.23 1.60
CA LYS A 122 16.14 11.68 0.22
C LYS A 122 15.39 10.65 -0.62
N TYR A 123 14.68 11.12 -1.62
CA TYR A 123 14.00 10.28 -2.59
C TYR A 123 14.70 10.38 -3.94
N VAL A 124 15.08 9.24 -4.49
CA VAL A 124 15.71 9.13 -5.80
C VAL A 124 14.78 8.37 -6.73
N ARG A 125 14.56 8.88 -7.93
CA ARG A 125 13.73 8.25 -8.95
C ARG A 125 14.42 8.36 -10.30
N ILE A 126 14.56 7.22 -10.98
CA ILE A 126 15.16 7.15 -12.32
C ILE A 126 14.22 6.40 -13.26
N LYS A 127 14.09 6.89 -14.50
CA LYS A 127 13.37 6.18 -15.55
C LYS A 127 14.21 4.98 -16.01
N SER A 128 13.61 3.81 -16.02
CA SER A 128 14.23 2.61 -16.57
C SER A 128 13.88 2.45 -18.06
N GLU A 129 14.80 2.75 -18.95
CA GLU A 129 14.58 2.60 -20.40
C GLU A 129 14.24 1.14 -20.76
N ARG A 130 14.89 0.17 -20.13
CA ARG A 130 14.64 -1.26 -20.39
C ARG A 130 13.24 -1.70 -19.95
N LEU A 131 12.82 -1.33 -18.73
CA LEU A 131 11.48 -1.66 -18.25
C LEU A 131 10.40 -0.88 -19.00
N THR A 132 10.65 0.38 -19.33
CA THR A 132 9.75 1.19 -20.16
C THR A 132 9.54 0.52 -21.53
N GLY A 133 10.61 0.08 -22.18
CA GLY A 133 10.52 -0.64 -23.45
C GLY A 133 9.79 -1.98 -23.33
N PHE A 134 9.97 -2.69 -22.24
CA PHE A 134 9.28 -3.97 -22.01
C PHE A 134 7.79 -3.80 -21.74
N TRP A 135 7.41 -2.87 -20.87
CA TRP A 135 6.03 -2.68 -20.43
C TRP A 135 5.18 -1.78 -21.35
N GLY A 136 5.82 -1.09 -22.31
CA GLY A 136 5.13 -0.17 -23.23
C GLY A 136 4.58 1.09 -22.56
N THR A 137 5.03 1.41 -21.35
CA THR A 137 4.70 2.61 -20.58
C THR A 137 5.89 3.03 -19.73
N ASP A 138 5.94 4.29 -19.33
CA ASP A 138 7.03 4.80 -18.50
C ASP A 138 7.14 4.08 -17.16
N ILE A 139 8.24 3.37 -16.96
CA ILE A 139 8.55 2.68 -15.71
C ILE A 139 9.73 3.34 -15.03
N TYR A 140 9.57 3.60 -13.74
CA TYR A 140 10.57 4.24 -12.91
C TYR A 140 11.03 3.29 -11.82
N LEU A 141 12.32 3.31 -11.54
CA LEU A 141 12.90 2.74 -10.34
C LEU A 141 13.10 3.86 -9.33
N ALA A 142 12.76 3.60 -8.09
CA ALA A 142 12.89 4.59 -7.04
C ALA A 142 13.52 3.99 -5.78
N ALA A 143 14.04 4.86 -4.92
CA ALA A 143 14.58 4.48 -3.64
C ALA A 143 14.49 5.64 -2.63
N TRP A 144 14.26 5.28 -1.39
CA TRP A 144 14.56 6.14 -0.26
C TRP A 144 16.01 5.97 0.13
N VAL A 145 16.72 7.08 0.27
CA VAL A 145 18.13 7.10 0.66
C VAL A 145 18.27 7.80 2.00
N LEU A 146 18.83 7.10 2.97
CA LEU A 146 19.17 7.66 4.28
C LEU A 146 20.63 8.08 4.29
N LEU A 147 20.87 9.36 4.50
CA LEU A 147 22.19 9.97 4.54
C LEU A 147 22.77 9.93 5.97
N PRO A 148 24.08 9.73 6.13
CA PRO A 148 24.73 9.81 7.44
C PRO A 148 24.82 11.25 7.94
N GLU A 149 24.97 11.41 9.25
CA GLU A 149 25.31 12.72 9.83
C GLU A 149 26.61 13.25 9.24
N GLY A 150 26.63 14.55 8.92
CA GLY A 150 27.80 15.21 8.33
C GLY A 150 27.98 14.98 6.81
N PHE A 151 27.00 14.37 6.13
CA PHE A 151 27.09 14.11 4.68
C PHE A 151 27.39 15.37 3.87
N ASP A 152 26.64 16.46 4.12
CA ASP A 152 26.76 17.71 3.36
C ASP A 152 28.07 18.47 3.67
N THR A 153 28.69 18.19 4.81
CA THR A 153 29.94 18.87 5.24
C THR A 153 31.21 18.11 4.84
N HIS A 154 31.06 16.92 4.26
CA HIS A 154 32.18 16.07 3.82
C HIS A 154 31.95 15.58 2.38
N PRO A 155 31.94 16.47 1.37
CA PRO A 155 31.58 16.11 -0.01
C PRO A 155 32.55 15.12 -0.65
N GLU A 156 33.81 15.05 -0.19
CA GLU A 156 34.80 14.12 -0.70
C GLU A 156 34.80 12.76 0.02
N ALA A 157 33.98 12.61 1.09
CA ALA A 157 33.94 11.35 1.81
C ALA A 157 33.22 10.27 0.98
N ARG A 158 33.71 9.05 1.08
CA ARG A 158 33.09 7.86 0.49
C ARG A 158 32.51 7.01 1.61
N TYR A 159 31.26 6.67 1.46
CA TYR A 159 30.51 5.93 2.47
C TYR A 159 30.23 4.50 2.01
N PRO A 160 30.31 3.51 2.89
CA PRO A 160 29.74 2.19 2.64
C PRO A 160 28.27 2.30 2.28
N LEU A 161 27.83 1.45 1.36
CA LEU A 161 26.44 1.37 0.94
C LEU A 161 25.75 0.16 1.58
N MET A 162 24.67 0.40 2.28
CA MET A 162 23.76 -0.62 2.76
C MET A 162 22.50 -0.63 1.90
N ILE A 163 22.10 -1.80 1.40
CA ILE A 163 20.88 -1.96 0.60
C ILE A 163 19.87 -2.72 1.45
N ASN A 164 18.76 -2.06 1.74
CA ASN A 164 17.60 -2.70 2.34
C ASN A 164 16.64 -3.10 1.22
N HIS A 165 16.61 -4.40 0.95
CA HIS A 165 15.70 -5.00 -0.03
C HIS A 165 14.55 -5.67 0.74
N GLY A 166 13.54 -4.90 1.06
CA GLY A 166 12.33 -5.35 1.74
C GLY A 166 11.10 -5.23 0.85
N HIS A 167 9.93 -5.27 1.47
CA HIS A 167 8.68 -4.85 0.82
C HIS A 167 8.77 -3.36 0.47
N PHE A 168 8.27 -3.00 -0.69
CA PHE A 168 8.35 -1.68 -1.34
C PHE A 168 7.66 -0.60 -0.49
N PRO A 169 8.38 0.12 0.38
CA PRO A 169 7.73 1.06 1.28
C PRO A 169 7.42 2.37 0.54
N ALA A 170 6.23 2.89 0.74
CA ALA A 170 5.86 4.24 0.29
C ALA A 170 6.70 5.34 0.98
N THR A 171 7.30 5.03 2.11
CA THR A 171 8.18 5.91 2.89
C THR A 171 9.37 5.13 3.41
N LEU A 172 10.40 5.81 3.90
CA LEU A 172 11.47 5.15 4.64
C LEU A 172 10.93 4.65 5.99
N GLY A 173 10.54 3.37 6.03
CA GLY A 173 10.04 2.73 7.24
C GLY A 173 11.10 2.66 8.36
N GLY A 174 10.63 2.72 9.61
CA GLY A 174 11.53 2.63 10.77
C GLY A 174 12.39 3.87 11.01
N TRP A 175 12.08 5.01 10.40
CA TRP A 175 12.76 6.29 10.60
C TRP A 175 11.80 7.37 11.11
N ARG A 176 12.18 8.06 12.18
CA ARG A 176 11.42 9.16 12.74
C ARG A 176 12.32 10.17 13.43
N GLU A 177 12.37 11.39 12.93
CA GLU A 177 13.22 12.47 13.47
C GLU A 177 12.63 13.15 14.71
N THR A 178 11.31 13.02 14.92
CA THR A 178 10.61 13.56 16.09
C THR A 178 10.35 12.50 17.15
N PRO A 179 10.25 12.85 18.43
CA PRO A 179 9.79 11.92 19.45
C PRO A 179 8.43 11.32 19.12
N PRO A 180 8.06 10.19 19.73
CA PRO A 180 6.72 9.64 19.62
C PRO A 180 5.63 10.63 19.97
N ASP A 181 4.50 10.57 19.26
CA ASP A 181 3.39 11.49 19.49
C ASP A 181 2.84 11.33 20.91
N PRO A 182 2.77 12.39 21.72
CA PRO A 182 2.34 12.29 23.12
C PRO A 182 0.90 11.79 23.24
N ASP A 183 0.04 12.21 22.30
CA ASP A 183 -1.40 11.90 22.30
C ASP A 183 -1.77 10.71 21.41
N LEU A 184 -0.78 9.88 21.03
CA LEU A 184 -1.01 8.73 20.20
C LEU A 184 -1.96 7.73 20.87
N LYS A 185 -3.12 7.52 20.27
CA LYS A 185 -4.06 6.49 20.72
C LYS A 185 -3.48 5.11 20.45
N PRO A 186 -3.38 4.24 21.46
CA PRO A 186 -2.87 2.89 21.25
C PRO A 186 -3.74 2.12 20.26
N ASP A 187 -3.11 1.47 19.30
CA ASP A 187 -3.74 0.48 18.42
C ASP A 187 -3.69 -0.93 19.06
N TYR A 188 -4.26 -1.87 18.35
CA TYR A 188 -4.07 -3.29 18.63
C TYR A 188 -3.59 -4.02 17.39
N SER A 189 -2.39 -4.55 17.44
CA SER A 189 -1.85 -5.41 16.38
C SER A 189 -2.32 -6.85 16.58
N ALA A 190 -3.25 -7.31 15.75
CA ALA A 190 -3.70 -8.70 15.76
C ALA A 190 -2.57 -9.68 15.39
N ARG A 191 -1.64 -9.25 14.52
CA ARG A 191 -0.49 -10.05 14.08
C ARG A 191 0.43 -10.42 15.24
N PHE A 192 0.63 -9.51 16.18
CA PHE A 192 1.55 -9.69 17.31
C PHE A 192 0.81 -9.86 18.63
N SER A 193 -0.54 -9.85 18.60
CA SER A 193 -1.39 -9.90 19.80
C SER A 193 -0.99 -8.85 20.84
N LEU A 194 -0.69 -7.63 20.38
CA LEU A 194 -0.08 -6.58 21.19
C LEU A 194 -0.85 -5.26 21.08
N ALA A 195 -1.22 -4.70 22.21
CA ALA A 195 -1.78 -3.36 22.32
C ALA A 195 -0.65 -2.30 22.29
N GLY A 196 -0.90 -1.17 21.64
CA GLY A 196 0.06 -0.07 21.56
C GLY A 196 1.27 -0.35 20.65
N TYR A 197 1.12 -1.25 19.68
CA TYR A 197 2.19 -1.56 18.73
C TYR A 197 2.64 -0.33 17.94
N ASN A 198 1.72 0.55 17.57
CA ASN A 198 2.01 1.82 16.92
C ASN A 198 2.97 2.71 17.76
N ARG A 199 2.82 2.71 19.09
CA ARG A 199 3.71 3.44 20.00
C ARG A 199 5.12 2.88 19.97
N ILE A 200 5.24 1.56 20.08
CA ILE A 200 6.51 0.85 20.00
C ILE A 200 7.21 1.13 18.67
N GLN A 201 6.46 1.13 17.56
CA GLN A 201 7.02 1.46 16.24
C GLN A 201 7.58 2.88 16.19
N GLN A 202 6.89 3.87 16.76
CA GLN A 202 7.39 5.24 16.81
C GLN A 202 8.63 5.37 17.70
N GLU A 203 8.66 4.68 18.85
CA GLU A 203 9.80 4.66 19.75
C GLU A 203 11.04 4.05 19.07
N LEU A 204 10.92 2.88 18.48
CA LEU A 204 12.01 2.22 17.76
C LEU A 204 12.52 3.06 16.58
N ALA A 205 11.62 3.70 15.83
CA ALA A 205 11.99 4.56 14.72
C ALA A 205 12.75 5.81 15.16
N HIS A 206 12.36 6.40 16.30
CA HIS A 206 13.05 7.55 16.87
C HIS A 206 14.40 7.15 17.50
N ASP A 207 14.48 6.00 18.15
CA ASP A 207 15.73 5.47 18.68
C ASP A 207 16.73 5.14 17.56
N PHE A 208 16.23 4.64 16.43
CA PHE A 208 17.07 4.44 15.25
C PHE A 208 17.62 5.79 14.72
N TYR A 209 16.78 6.83 14.63
CA TYR A 209 17.25 8.17 14.27
C TYR A 209 18.34 8.67 15.20
N LYS A 210 18.15 8.62 16.53
CA LYS A 210 19.16 9.03 17.52
C LYS A 210 20.46 8.25 17.38
N SER A 211 20.36 6.95 17.16
CA SER A 211 21.53 6.09 16.96
C SER A 211 22.26 6.44 15.69
N TRP A 212 21.54 6.53 14.56
CA TRP A 212 22.10 6.83 13.24
C TRP A 212 22.84 8.17 13.20
N THR A 213 22.29 9.19 13.83
CA THR A 213 22.88 10.54 13.89
C THR A 213 23.93 10.69 15.00
N GLY A 214 23.99 9.74 15.93
CA GLY A 214 24.92 9.75 17.06
C GLY A 214 26.38 9.64 16.67
N PRO A 215 27.32 10.12 17.50
CA PRO A 215 28.75 10.17 17.16
C PRO A 215 29.40 8.79 17.04
N GLY A 216 28.87 7.78 17.70
CA GLY A 216 29.41 6.41 17.69
C GLY A 216 28.86 5.52 16.58
N PHE A 217 27.91 5.97 15.78
CA PHE A 217 27.32 5.16 14.71
C PHE A 217 28.21 5.19 13.44
N PRO A 218 28.49 4.05 12.81
CA PRO A 218 29.25 4.01 11.56
C PRO A 218 28.55 4.84 10.46
N ARG A 219 29.31 5.67 9.78
CA ARG A 219 28.79 6.48 8.68
C ARG A 219 28.62 5.63 7.42
N ALA A 220 27.39 5.50 6.96
CA ALA A 220 27.03 4.73 5.77
C ALA A 220 25.85 5.39 5.05
N LEU A 221 25.64 5.05 3.78
CA LEU A 221 24.42 5.31 3.05
C LEU A 221 23.51 4.08 3.18
N LEU A 222 22.22 4.28 3.45
CA LEU A 222 21.24 3.21 3.38
C LEU A 222 20.25 3.51 2.26
N ILE A 223 20.05 2.53 1.38
CA ILE A 223 19.07 2.61 0.29
C ILE A 223 17.96 1.59 0.55
N ALA A 224 16.72 2.06 0.62
CA ALA A 224 15.52 1.23 0.61
C ALA A 224 14.89 1.34 -0.78
N ILE A 225 14.98 0.25 -1.54
CA ILE A 225 14.50 0.22 -2.93
C ILE A 225 12.98 0.22 -2.96
N GLN A 226 12.42 1.04 -3.87
CA GLN A 226 11.01 1.11 -4.22
C GLN A 226 10.86 0.88 -5.72
N HIS A 227 9.96 0.03 -6.16
CA HIS A 227 9.67 -0.23 -7.57
C HIS A 227 8.22 -0.63 -7.81
#